data_6998413d7dc738107c4e93f4d3be339a
#
_entry.id   6998413d7dc738107c4e93f4d3be339a
#
_cell.length_a   1.000
_cell.length_b   1.000
_cell.length_c   1.000
_cell.angle_alpha   90.00
_cell.angle_beta   90.00
_cell.angle_gamma   90.00
#
_symmetry.space_group_name_H-M   'P 1'
#
loop_
_entity.id
_entity.type
_entity.pdbx_description
1 polymer ?
#
loop_
_entity_poly.entity_id
_entity_poly.type
_entity_poly.pdbx_seq_one_letter_code
_entity_poly.pdbx_strand_id
1 'polypeptide(L)'
;MSRMLRGGKQMINLMDMSIPGMKTHLRLGTKYNKHIYTDAMSKIVKGVGGKQLFNLFDVSLRDGLQALKTPMLMKTKRDMLHNIISRNVKHIEIGSLVSPKILPQMADSVKLFEYSKTIGMDDINYYMLAPNSKYVSKALDIGVENISLITSVSNQFQLKNINKSLEHTKDDIDKSISIISNSKLQVNNLKLYISCVNECPIVGKISPSMIVREILYYAEYDDITNICLSDTCGTLSVDIFEQIMLILLLEGILPSRLSLHLHCNSNEMERVNSILKVCMSHGVTMVDVSFIESGGCSVTMSEEKINRNLSYLDIYDSLK
;
A
#
# COMPACT_ATOMS: atom_id res chain seq x y z
N MET A 1 1.78 22.51 48.23
CA MET A 1 0.55 22.73 47.43
C MET A 1 0.79 22.25 46.02
N SER A 2 0.36 21.02 45.75
CA SER A 2 0.53 20.38 44.45
C SER A 2 -0.72 20.61 43.62
N ARG A 3 -0.57 21.19 42.41
CA ARG A 3 -1.62 21.20 41.41
C ARG A 3 -1.45 19.99 40.47
N MET A 4 -2.30 19.02 40.65
CA MET A 4 -2.52 17.93 39.67
C MET A 4 -3.14 18.51 38.40
N LEU A 5 -2.43 18.40 37.30
CA LEU A 5 -3.01 18.59 35.96
C LEU A 5 -3.73 17.29 35.56
N ARG A 6 -5.05 17.32 35.59
CA ARG A 6 -5.91 16.27 35.04
C ARG A 6 -6.01 16.51 33.51
N GLY A 7 -5.23 15.78 32.71
CA GLY A 7 -5.42 15.67 31.27
C GLY A 7 -6.62 14.75 30.98
N GLY A 8 -7.76 15.36 30.68
CA GLY A 8 -8.94 14.61 30.22
C GLY A 8 -8.69 14.04 28.82
N LYS A 9 -8.54 12.74 28.69
CA LYS A 9 -8.63 12.03 27.43
C LYS A 9 -10.09 12.13 26.93
N GLN A 10 -10.36 13.03 26.00
CA GLN A 10 -11.59 12.97 25.21
C GLN A 10 -11.53 11.70 24.34
N MET A 11 -12.26 10.66 24.77
CA MET A 11 -12.54 9.51 23.91
C MET A 11 -13.52 9.98 22.83
N ILE A 12 -13.01 10.12 21.61
CA ILE A 12 -13.86 10.39 20.44
C ILE A 12 -14.67 9.12 20.19
N ASN A 13 -15.98 9.27 20.29
CA ASN A 13 -16.95 8.19 20.07
C ASN A 13 -17.09 7.98 18.56
N LEU A 14 -16.48 6.95 18.00
CA LEU A 14 -16.41 6.63 16.57
C LEU A 14 -17.72 6.03 16.02
N MET A 15 -18.82 6.06 16.77
CA MET A 15 -20.09 5.41 16.38
C MET A 15 -20.97 6.22 15.44
N ASP A 16 -20.68 7.52 15.18
CA ASP A 16 -21.57 8.39 14.39
C ASP A 16 -20.86 9.11 13.23
N MET A 17 -20.17 8.37 12.38
CA MET A 17 -19.75 8.92 11.09
C MET A 17 -20.70 8.45 9.97
N SER A 18 -21.94 8.91 10.00
CA SER A 18 -22.78 8.91 8.82
C SER A 18 -22.35 10.04 7.91
N ILE A 19 -21.64 9.73 6.84
CA ILE A 19 -21.29 10.71 5.80
C ILE A 19 -22.52 10.88 4.91
N PRO A 20 -23.14 12.08 4.84
CA PRO A 20 -24.28 12.32 3.96
C PRO A 20 -23.85 12.11 2.50
N GLY A 21 -24.56 11.26 1.77
CA GLY A 21 -24.31 10.96 0.35
C GLY A 21 -23.53 9.69 0.05
N MET A 22 -23.02 8.96 1.05
CA MET A 22 -22.17 7.77 0.86
C MET A 22 -22.87 6.46 1.26
N LYS A 23 -24.13 6.27 0.86
CA LYS A 23 -24.92 5.10 1.28
C LYS A 23 -24.51 3.75 0.67
N THR A 24 -23.58 3.67 -0.27
CA THR A 24 -23.36 2.43 -1.03
C THR A 24 -21.96 1.85 -1.05
N HIS A 25 -20.87 2.53 -0.64
CA HIS A 25 -19.51 1.97 -0.79
C HIS A 25 -18.56 2.16 0.40
N LEU A 26 -18.92 2.91 1.43
CA LEU A 26 -18.18 2.92 2.69
C LEU A 26 -18.91 2.03 3.72
N ARG A 27 -18.79 0.72 3.57
CA ARG A 27 -18.90 -0.16 4.73
C ARG A 27 -17.63 0.02 5.57
N LEU A 28 -17.48 1.19 6.19
CA LEU A 28 -16.69 1.31 7.40
C LEU A 28 -17.27 0.24 8.32
N GLY A 29 -16.46 -0.70 8.76
CA GLY A 29 -16.87 -1.87 9.51
C GLY A 29 -17.70 -1.58 10.77
N THR A 30 -18.90 -1.05 10.60
CA THR A 30 -19.85 -0.64 11.65
C THR A 30 -20.49 -1.81 12.39
N LYS A 31 -20.18 -3.07 12.01
CA LYS A 31 -20.66 -4.28 12.69
C LYS A 31 -19.62 -4.98 13.56
N TYR A 32 -18.37 -4.51 13.62
CA TYR A 32 -17.33 -5.20 14.36
C TYR A 32 -17.10 -4.56 15.71
N ASN A 33 -17.30 -5.37 16.74
CA ASN A 33 -17.06 -5.03 18.13
C ASN A 33 -15.61 -4.50 18.30
N LYS A 34 -15.43 -3.32 18.89
CA LYS A 34 -14.15 -2.65 19.14
C LYS A 34 -13.10 -3.60 19.78
N HIS A 35 -13.56 -4.52 20.63
CA HIS A 35 -12.70 -5.52 21.25
C HIS A 35 -12.13 -6.54 20.27
N ILE A 36 -12.88 -6.95 19.23
CA ILE A 36 -12.41 -7.88 18.20
C ILE A 36 -11.29 -7.23 17.38
N TYR A 37 -11.44 -5.95 17.02
CA TYR A 37 -10.39 -5.21 16.29
C TYR A 37 -9.13 -5.02 17.11
N THR A 38 -9.25 -4.69 18.39
CA THR A 38 -8.08 -4.50 19.28
C THR A 38 -7.34 -5.81 19.50
N ASP A 39 -8.07 -6.92 19.71
CA ASP A 39 -7.49 -8.26 19.84
C ASP A 39 -6.85 -8.72 18.51
N ALA A 40 -7.51 -8.49 17.38
CA ALA A 40 -7.00 -8.76 16.05
C ALA A 40 -5.67 -8.05 15.80
N MET A 41 -5.62 -6.75 16.02
CA MET A 41 -4.39 -5.97 15.83
C MET A 41 -3.28 -6.40 16.79
N SER A 42 -3.63 -6.73 18.03
CA SER A 42 -2.65 -7.26 19.00
C SER A 42 -2.04 -8.57 18.52
N LYS A 43 -2.83 -9.47 17.93
CA LYS A 43 -2.35 -10.75 17.40
C LYS A 43 -1.52 -10.57 16.11
N ILE A 44 -1.92 -9.67 15.21
CA ILE A 44 -1.14 -9.37 14.00
C ILE A 44 0.23 -8.78 14.37
N VAL A 45 0.24 -7.77 15.26
CA VAL A 45 1.46 -7.03 15.60
C VAL A 45 2.35 -7.81 16.58
N LYS A 46 1.78 -8.50 17.58
CA LYS A 46 2.54 -9.24 18.58
C LYS A 46 2.84 -10.69 18.18
N GLY A 47 2.14 -11.20 17.18
CA GLY A 47 2.26 -12.58 16.71
C GLY A 47 1.77 -13.62 17.72
N VAL A 48 1.76 -14.87 17.29
CA VAL A 48 1.54 -16.02 18.15
C VAL A 48 2.90 -16.43 18.72
N GLY A 49 3.03 -16.50 20.04
CA GLY A 49 4.31 -16.83 20.69
C GLY A 49 5.36 -15.71 20.67
N GLY A 50 4.95 -14.43 20.50
CA GLY A 50 5.85 -13.26 20.52
C GLY A 50 6.58 -12.98 19.20
N LYS A 51 6.32 -13.74 18.12
CA LYS A 51 6.89 -13.49 16.79
C LYS A 51 5.89 -12.73 15.95
N GLN A 52 6.24 -11.52 15.52
CA GLN A 52 5.43 -10.74 14.60
C GLN A 52 5.26 -11.52 13.27
N LEU A 53 4.01 -11.73 12.85
CA LEU A 53 3.71 -12.51 11.66
C LEU A 53 3.69 -11.63 10.40
N PHE A 54 3.07 -10.46 10.48
CA PHE A 54 3.02 -9.52 9.38
C PHE A 54 3.38 -8.11 9.82
N ASN A 55 4.09 -7.41 8.94
CA ASN A 55 4.36 -6.00 8.99
C ASN A 55 3.39 -5.30 8.06
N LEU A 56 2.40 -4.60 8.61
CA LEU A 56 1.34 -4.02 7.79
C LEU A 56 1.76 -2.69 7.19
N PHE A 57 1.51 -2.53 5.91
CA PHE A 57 1.67 -1.30 5.15
C PHE A 57 0.29 -0.77 4.78
N ASP A 58 -0.13 0.36 5.34
CA ASP A 58 -1.47 0.90 5.09
C ASP A 58 -1.52 1.75 3.83
N VAL A 59 -2.41 1.40 2.91
CA VAL A 59 -2.65 2.12 1.65
C VAL A 59 -4.04 2.78 1.60
N SER A 60 -4.72 2.89 2.73
CA SER A 60 -6.08 3.46 2.79
C SER A 60 -6.15 4.86 2.19
N LEU A 61 -5.18 5.72 2.54
CA LEU A 61 -5.13 7.13 2.15
C LEU A 61 -4.57 7.35 0.74
N ARG A 62 -4.08 6.31 0.08
CA ARG A 62 -3.65 6.35 -1.32
C ARG A 62 -4.52 5.44 -2.19
N ASP A 63 -4.27 4.13 -2.23
CA ASP A 63 -4.96 3.20 -3.13
C ASP A 63 -6.44 3.04 -2.77
N GLY A 64 -6.75 2.96 -1.48
CA GLY A 64 -8.12 2.91 -0.99
C GLY A 64 -8.96 4.12 -1.41
N LEU A 65 -8.37 5.31 -1.50
CA LEU A 65 -9.08 6.53 -1.92
C LEU A 65 -9.17 6.70 -3.43
N GLN A 66 -8.21 6.17 -4.18
CA GLN A 66 -8.08 6.51 -5.60
C GLN A 66 -9.24 5.98 -6.45
N ALA A 67 -9.90 4.89 -6.03
CA ALA A 67 -11.05 4.31 -6.70
C ALA A 67 -12.39 4.96 -6.31
N LEU A 68 -12.41 5.89 -5.35
CA LEU A 68 -13.63 6.59 -4.94
C LEU A 68 -14.06 7.60 -6.02
N LYS A 69 -15.38 7.65 -6.29
CA LYS A 69 -15.95 8.60 -7.26
C LYS A 69 -15.84 10.06 -6.82
N THR A 70 -15.92 10.29 -5.52
CA THR A 70 -15.90 11.63 -4.93
C THR A 70 -14.71 11.77 -3.98
N PRO A 71 -13.93 12.86 -4.08
CA PRO A 71 -12.84 13.12 -3.14
C PRO A 71 -13.35 13.18 -1.69
N MET A 72 -12.61 12.53 -0.79
CA MET A 72 -12.89 12.55 0.63
C MET A 72 -12.46 13.89 1.24
N LEU A 73 -13.24 14.42 2.17
CA LEU A 73 -12.92 15.65 2.87
C LEU A 73 -11.62 15.50 3.70
N MET A 74 -10.81 16.55 3.75
CA MET A 74 -9.55 16.59 4.52
C MET A 74 -9.76 16.19 5.99
N LYS A 75 -10.84 16.66 6.63
CA LYS A 75 -11.16 16.26 8.00
C LYS A 75 -11.26 14.74 8.13
N THR A 76 -11.99 14.08 7.25
CA THR A 76 -12.17 12.63 7.25
C THR A 76 -10.85 11.89 6.99
N LYS A 77 -9.98 12.42 6.10
CA LYS A 77 -8.65 11.85 5.87
C LYS A 77 -7.77 11.93 7.13
N ARG A 78 -7.82 13.05 7.86
CA ARG A 78 -7.11 13.21 9.14
C ARG A 78 -7.63 12.25 10.21
N ASP A 79 -8.95 12.13 10.34
CA ASP A 79 -9.58 11.19 11.28
C ASP A 79 -9.18 9.73 10.95
N MET A 80 -9.11 9.39 9.65
CA MET A 80 -8.63 8.09 9.19
C MET A 80 -7.15 7.88 9.52
N LEU A 81 -6.29 8.87 9.29
CA LEU A 81 -4.87 8.80 9.64
C LEU A 81 -4.69 8.52 11.14
N HIS A 82 -5.41 9.23 12.03
CA HIS A 82 -5.37 8.95 13.46
C HIS A 82 -5.85 7.53 13.81
N ASN A 83 -6.86 7.03 13.09
CA ASN A 83 -7.32 5.65 13.25
C ASN A 83 -6.24 4.63 12.89
N ILE A 84 -5.52 4.84 11.78
CA ILE A 84 -4.43 3.97 11.35
C ILE A 84 -3.32 3.98 12.40
N ILE A 85 -2.88 5.17 12.81
CA ILE A 85 -1.84 5.36 13.83
C ILE A 85 -2.21 4.68 15.16
N SER A 86 -3.46 4.81 15.60
CA SER A 86 -3.93 4.20 16.86
C SER A 86 -3.86 2.67 16.88
N ARG A 87 -3.67 2.04 15.72
CA ARG A 87 -3.48 0.59 15.56
C ARG A 87 -2.03 0.16 15.51
N ASN A 88 -1.11 1.09 15.79
CA ASN A 88 0.34 0.85 15.79
C ASN A 88 0.89 0.39 14.43
N VAL A 89 0.27 0.83 13.33
CA VAL A 89 0.80 0.65 11.97
C VAL A 89 2.00 1.57 11.79
N LYS A 90 3.10 1.03 11.28
CA LYS A 90 4.38 1.76 11.16
C LYS A 90 4.68 2.26 9.75
N HIS A 91 3.98 1.77 8.75
CA HIS A 91 4.17 2.17 7.36
C HIS A 91 2.82 2.61 6.78
N ILE A 92 2.71 3.88 6.39
CA ILE A 92 1.46 4.48 5.94
C ILE A 92 1.70 5.25 4.64
N GLU A 93 1.05 4.84 3.55
CA GLU A 93 1.07 5.60 2.29
C GLU A 93 -0.03 6.66 2.33
N ILE A 94 0.37 7.90 2.58
CA ILE A 94 -0.52 9.04 2.86
C ILE A 94 -1.21 9.57 1.61
N GLY A 95 -0.63 9.35 0.44
CA GLY A 95 -1.19 9.84 -0.80
C GLY A 95 -0.25 9.70 -1.98
N SER A 96 -0.56 10.41 -3.06
CA SER A 96 0.23 10.40 -4.29
C SER A 96 0.49 11.81 -4.80
N LEU A 97 1.70 12.03 -5.30
CA LEU A 97 2.09 13.23 -6.03
C LEU A 97 1.70 13.07 -7.49
N VAL A 98 0.47 13.43 -7.82
CA VAL A 98 -0.09 13.32 -9.16
C VAL A 98 -0.89 14.59 -9.48
N SER A 99 -1.12 14.83 -10.77
CA SER A 99 -1.97 15.96 -11.16
C SER A 99 -3.40 15.78 -10.62
N PRO A 100 -3.97 16.79 -9.91
CA PRO A 100 -5.36 16.75 -9.45
C PRO A 100 -6.39 16.61 -10.59
N LYS A 101 -6.00 16.94 -11.83
CA LYS A 101 -6.84 16.73 -13.00
C LYS A 101 -6.98 15.25 -13.37
N ILE A 102 -5.98 14.42 -13.00
CA ILE A 102 -5.97 12.98 -13.26
C ILE A 102 -6.60 12.23 -12.07
N LEU A 103 -6.20 12.57 -10.84
CA LEU A 103 -6.70 11.98 -9.60
C LEU A 103 -7.12 13.07 -8.61
N PRO A 104 -8.35 13.58 -8.72
CA PRO A 104 -8.86 14.60 -7.79
C PRO A 104 -8.82 14.17 -6.32
N GLN A 105 -8.92 12.87 -6.04
CA GLN A 105 -8.85 12.28 -4.71
C GLN A 105 -7.51 12.54 -4.01
N MET A 106 -6.44 12.75 -4.80
CA MET A 106 -5.07 12.99 -4.32
C MET A 106 -4.69 14.48 -4.27
N ALA A 107 -5.61 15.39 -4.60
CA ALA A 107 -5.32 16.82 -4.71
C ALA A 107 -4.74 17.45 -3.44
N ASP A 108 -5.06 16.91 -2.29
CA ASP A 108 -4.67 17.40 -0.96
C ASP A 108 -3.61 16.51 -0.26
N SER A 109 -2.99 15.56 -0.99
CA SER A 109 -1.98 14.65 -0.44
C SER A 109 -0.82 15.38 0.25
N VAL A 110 -0.32 16.48 -0.33
CA VAL A 110 0.75 17.29 0.27
C VAL A 110 0.31 17.89 1.60
N LYS A 111 -0.91 18.44 1.67
CA LYS A 111 -1.45 19.02 2.92
C LYS A 111 -1.64 17.95 4.00
N LEU A 112 -2.01 16.74 3.62
CA LEU A 112 -2.14 15.62 4.57
C LEU A 112 -0.77 15.15 5.06
N PHE A 113 0.24 15.13 4.19
CA PHE A 113 1.62 14.83 4.55
C PHE A 113 2.21 15.90 5.49
N GLU A 114 2.01 17.18 5.20
CA GLU A 114 2.41 18.26 6.11
C GLU A 114 1.73 18.12 7.48
N TYR A 115 0.45 17.78 7.49
CA TYR A 115 -0.28 17.50 8.73
C TYR A 115 0.30 16.32 9.51
N SER A 116 0.67 15.22 8.84
CA SER A 116 1.23 14.05 9.52
C SER A 116 2.50 14.37 10.31
N LYS A 117 3.34 15.28 9.81
CA LYS A 117 4.54 15.75 10.51
C LYS A 117 4.20 16.48 11.83
N THR A 118 3.03 17.08 11.93
CA THR A 118 2.60 17.79 13.17
C THR A 118 2.12 16.83 14.25
N ILE A 119 1.92 15.54 13.94
CA ILE A 119 1.45 14.53 14.92
C ILE A 119 2.58 14.13 15.86
N GLY A 120 3.85 14.26 15.43
CA GLY A 120 5.01 14.01 16.28
C GLY A 120 5.22 12.51 16.61
N MET A 121 5.01 11.64 15.66
CA MET A 121 5.22 10.19 15.78
C MET A 121 6.44 9.79 14.95
N ASP A 122 7.63 9.81 15.55
CA ASP A 122 8.91 9.58 14.88
C ASP A 122 9.12 8.11 14.44
N ASP A 123 8.32 7.20 14.97
CA ASP A 123 8.40 5.76 14.68
C ASP A 123 7.45 5.30 13.55
N ILE A 124 6.84 6.26 12.84
CA ILE A 124 5.96 6.00 11.70
C ILE A 124 6.61 6.49 10.40
N ASN A 125 6.71 5.60 9.43
CA ASN A 125 7.16 5.90 8.09
C ASN A 125 5.97 6.36 7.23
N TYR A 126 5.91 7.65 6.92
CA TYR A 126 4.91 8.22 6.03
C TYR A 126 5.43 8.22 4.60
N TYR A 127 4.78 7.47 3.71
CA TYR A 127 5.14 7.34 2.31
C TYR A 127 4.29 8.24 1.42
N MET A 128 4.90 8.70 0.32
CA MET A 128 4.19 9.35 -0.79
C MET A 128 4.52 8.65 -2.10
N LEU A 129 3.50 8.31 -2.88
CA LEU A 129 3.71 7.77 -4.22
C LEU A 129 4.14 8.88 -5.19
N ALA A 130 5.29 8.71 -5.82
CA ALA A 130 5.82 9.57 -6.88
C ALA A 130 5.87 8.76 -8.19
N PRO A 131 4.98 8.99 -9.16
CA PRO A 131 4.86 8.15 -10.35
C PRO A 131 5.96 8.36 -11.40
N ASN A 132 6.87 9.31 -11.19
CA ASN A 132 7.99 9.58 -12.08
C ASN A 132 9.04 10.50 -11.43
N SER A 133 10.20 10.66 -12.08
CA SER A 133 11.34 11.43 -11.60
C SER A 133 11.02 12.91 -11.29
N LYS A 134 10.11 13.53 -12.05
CA LYS A 134 9.64 14.90 -11.75
C LYS A 134 8.95 14.97 -10.39
N TYR A 135 8.11 13.99 -10.08
CA TYR A 135 7.42 13.95 -8.79
C TYR A 135 8.32 13.44 -7.66
N VAL A 136 9.38 12.68 -7.96
CA VAL A 136 10.45 12.39 -7.00
C VAL A 136 11.14 13.67 -6.56
N SER A 137 11.56 14.53 -7.50
CA SER A 137 12.12 15.85 -7.14
C SER A 137 11.17 16.65 -6.24
N LYS A 138 9.88 16.68 -6.59
CA LYS A 138 8.88 17.36 -5.77
C LYS A 138 8.72 16.73 -4.38
N ALA A 139 8.81 15.40 -4.26
CA ALA A 139 8.77 14.71 -2.97
C ALA A 139 9.93 15.15 -2.07
N LEU A 140 11.13 15.22 -2.62
CA LEU A 140 12.32 15.69 -1.92
C LEU A 140 12.19 17.15 -1.49
N ASP A 141 11.67 18.02 -2.38
CA ASP A 141 11.46 19.46 -2.07
C ASP A 141 10.53 19.69 -0.88
N ILE A 142 9.53 18.83 -0.68
CA ILE A 142 8.61 18.91 0.47
C ILE A 142 9.04 18.07 1.67
N GLY A 143 10.22 17.42 1.59
CA GLY A 143 10.82 16.67 2.69
C GLY A 143 10.19 15.30 2.91
N VAL A 144 9.86 14.57 1.84
CA VAL A 144 9.39 13.17 1.91
C VAL A 144 10.59 12.25 2.01
N GLU A 145 10.73 11.56 3.13
CA GLU A 145 11.83 10.64 3.41
C GLU A 145 11.52 9.18 3.02
N ASN A 146 10.26 8.86 2.75
CA ASN A 146 9.86 7.51 2.31
C ASN A 146 9.02 7.64 1.05
N ILE A 147 9.55 7.12 -0.06
CA ILE A 147 8.96 7.30 -1.40
C ILE A 147 8.50 5.96 -1.94
N SER A 148 7.31 5.95 -2.56
CA SER A 148 6.87 4.82 -3.38
C SER A 148 6.97 5.18 -4.86
N LEU A 149 7.53 4.27 -5.65
CA LEU A 149 7.56 4.30 -7.11
C LEU A 149 6.61 3.24 -7.66
N ILE A 150 6.29 3.32 -8.96
CA ILE A 150 5.41 2.37 -9.62
C ILE A 150 5.91 1.99 -11.00
N THR A 151 5.89 0.69 -11.29
CA THR A 151 6.11 0.09 -12.60
C THR A 151 5.13 -1.07 -12.82
N SER A 152 5.30 -1.82 -13.89
CA SER A 152 4.45 -2.97 -14.23
C SER A 152 5.26 -4.02 -14.98
N VAL A 153 4.75 -5.24 -15.03
CA VAL A 153 5.24 -6.28 -15.97
C VAL A 153 4.66 -6.12 -17.37
N SER A 154 3.55 -5.37 -17.50
CA SER A 154 2.83 -5.18 -18.78
C SER A 154 3.09 -3.80 -19.39
N ASN A 155 3.67 -3.79 -20.60
CA ASN A 155 3.88 -2.55 -21.34
C ASN A 155 2.55 -1.83 -21.65
N GLN A 156 1.50 -2.56 -21.99
CA GLN A 156 0.18 -1.99 -22.31
C GLN A 156 -0.48 -1.36 -21.09
N PHE A 157 -0.33 -2.01 -19.93
CA PHE A 157 -0.79 -1.44 -18.68
C PHE A 157 -0.03 -0.15 -18.35
N GLN A 158 1.28 -0.16 -18.50
CA GLN A 158 2.14 0.98 -18.20
C GLN A 158 1.80 2.20 -19.10
N LEU A 159 1.63 1.96 -20.40
CA LEU A 159 1.20 2.99 -21.35
C LEU A 159 -0.15 3.60 -20.94
N LYS A 160 -1.11 2.79 -20.53
CA LYS A 160 -2.45 3.27 -20.14
C LYS A 160 -2.45 3.93 -18.76
N ASN A 161 -1.68 3.41 -17.80
CA ASN A 161 -1.68 3.87 -16.41
C ASN A 161 -0.90 5.18 -16.23
N ILE A 162 0.31 5.26 -16.76
CA ILE A 162 1.21 6.41 -16.55
C ILE A 162 1.69 7.06 -17.85
N ASN A 163 1.14 6.64 -18.98
CA ASN A 163 1.49 7.16 -20.33
C ASN A 163 2.98 7.03 -20.69
N LYS A 164 3.63 5.92 -20.26
CA LYS A 164 5.02 5.59 -20.57
C LYS A 164 5.14 4.12 -20.93
N SER A 165 6.08 3.78 -21.84
CA SER A 165 6.47 2.39 -22.07
C SER A 165 7.26 1.84 -20.88
N LEU A 166 7.43 0.52 -20.79
CA LEU A 166 8.29 -0.09 -19.76
C LEU A 166 9.73 0.40 -19.87
N GLU A 167 10.27 0.53 -21.08
CA GLU A 167 11.61 1.05 -21.32
C GLU A 167 11.77 2.47 -20.76
N HIS A 168 10.89 3.39 -21.18
CA HIS A 168 10.89 4.76 -20.64
C HIS A 168 10.63 4.81 -19.13
N THR A 169 9.95 3.82 -18.57
CA THR A 169 9.74 3.74 -17.12
C THR A 169 11.03 3.33 -16.42
N LYS A 170 11.80 2.39 -17.01
CA LYS A 170 13.13 2.01 -16.49
C LYS A 170 14.06 3.21 -16.46
N ASP A 171 14.20 3.92 -17.58
CA ASP A 171 15.01 5.15 -17.65
C ASP A 171 14.58 6.20 -16.60
N ASP A 172 13.28 6.31 -16.36
CA ASP A 172 12.75 7.28 -15.40
C ASP A 172 12.97 6.85 -13.95
N ILE A 173 12.97 5.55 -13.66
CA ILE A 173 13.34 5.01 -12.35
C ILE A 173 14.83 5.19 -12.11
N ASP A 174 15.70 4.91 -13.06
CA ASP A 174 17.14 5.17 -12.99
C ASP A 174 17.43 6.64 -12.68
N LYS A 175 16.73 7.52 -13.40
CA LYS A 175 16.78 8.96 -13.15
C LYS A 175 16.27 9.32 -11.76
N SER A 176 15.20 8.67 -11.28
CA SER A 176 14.65 8.87 -9.94
C SER A 176 15.65 8.49 -8.86
N ILE A 177 16.31 7.33 -9.00
CA ILE A 177 17.35 6.87 -8.09
C ILE A 177 18.54 7.85 -8.09
N SER A 178 18.98 8.30 -9.27
CA SER A 178 20.04 9.29 -9.37
C SER A 178 19.68 10.63 -8.68
N ILE A 179 18.44 11.07 -8.79
CA ILE A 179 17.96 12.29 -8.10
C ILE A 179 17.96 12.08 -6.58
N ILE A 180 17.51 10.93 -6.09
CA ILE A 180 17.51 10.58 -4.67
C ILE A 180 18.94 10.56 -4.12
N SER A 181 19.86 9.84 -4.79
CA SER A 181 21.26 9.69 -4.35
C SER A 181 22.03 11.02 -4.32
N ASN A 182 21.65 11.98 -5.18
CA ASN A 182 22.25 13.33 -5.20
C ASN A 182 21.50 14.34 -4.30
N SER A 183 20.44 13.92 -3.61
CA SER A 183 19.68 14.79 -2.73
C SER A 183 20.40 15.06 -1.41
N LYS A 184 20.19 16.25 -0.85
CA LYS A 184 20.60 16.55 0.54
C LYS A 184 19.65 15.90 1.57
N LEU A 185 18.41 15.62 1.18
CA LEU A 185 17.47 14.90 2.02
C LEU A 185 17.77 13.40 1.93
N GLN A 186 17.96 12.77 3.07
CA GLN A 186 18.10 11.32 3.14
C GLN A 186 16.73 10.66 2.92
N VAL A 187 16.63 9.81 1.90
CA VAL A 187 15.50 8.93 1.71
C VAL A 187 15.75 7.65 2.50
N ASN A 188 14.88 7.36 3.47
CA ASN A 188 15.04 6.22 4.36
C ASN A 188 14.52 4.93 3.73
N ASN A 189 13.43 5.02 2.97
CA ASN A 189 12.82 3.85 2.32
C ASN A 189 12.35 4.21 0.90
N LEU A 190 12.69 3.36 -0.04
CA LEU A 190 12.22 3.41 -1.41
C LEU A 190 11.46 2.10 -1.73
N LYS A 191 10.14 2.19 -1.83
CA LYS A 191 9.26 1.07 -2.21
C LYS A 191 8.96 1.15 -3.69
N LEU A 192 9.08 0.03 -4.41
CA LEU A 192 8.68 -0.07 -5.82
C LEU A 192 7.52 -1.04 -5.98
N TYR A 193 6.38 -0.54 -6.42
CA TYR A 193 5.25 -1.38 -6.85
C TYR A 193 5.50 -1.92 -8.25
N ILE A 194 5.42 -3.25 -8.41
CA ILE A 194 5.43 -3.93 -9.70
C ILE A 194 4.01 -4.46 -9.96
N SER A 195 3.26 -3.75 -10.80
CA SER A 195 1.87 -4.09 -11.14
C SER A 195 1.78 -5.25 -12.13
N CYS A 196 0.60 -5.86 -12.22
CA CYS A 196 0.27 -6.97 -13.13
C CYS A 196 1.06 -8.26 -12.84
N VAL A 197 1.42 -8.51 -11.60
CA VAL A 197 1.93 -9.82 -11.20
C VAL A 197 0.82 -10.85 -11.37
N ASN A 198 1.01 -11.79 -12.30
CA ASN A 198 0.09 -12.83 -12.79
C ASN A 198 -0.82 -12.41 -13.96
N GLU A 199 -1.49 -11.26 -13.92
CA GLU A 199 -2.44 -10.87 -14.98
C GLU A 199 -2.48 -9.36 -15.19
N CYS A 200 -2.57 -8.99 -16.46
CA CYS A 200 -2.81 -7.61 -16.89
C CYS A 200 -4.27 -7.47 -17.34
N PRO A 201 -5.00 -6.43 -16.91
CA PRO A 201 -6.41 -6.24 -17.30
C PRO A 201 -6.62 -5.96 -18.80
N ILE A 202 -5.52 -5.74 -19.55
CA ILE A 202 -5.57 -5.41 -20.99
C ILE A 202 -5.14 -6.61 -21.83
N VAL A 203 -4.05 -7.29 -21.46
CA VAL A 203 -3.44 -8.36 -22.28
C VAL A 203 -3.63 -9.77 -21.71
N GLY A 204 -4.25 -9.89 -20.53
CA GLY A 204 -4.49 -11.17 -19.87
C GLY A 204 -3.29 -11.71 -19.11
N LYS A 205 -3.15 -13.04 -19.04
CA LYS A 205 -2.13 -13.73 -18.25
C LYS A 205 -0.71 -13.38 -18.69
N ILE A 206 0.17 -13.27 -17.69
CA ILE A 206 1.60 -12.97 -17.87
C ILE A 206 2.39 -14.17 -17.35
N SER A 207 3.39 -14.59 -18.12
CA SER A 207 4.20 -15.76 -17.73
C SER A 207 5.05 -15.46 -16.47
N PRO A 208 5.24 -16.43 -15.57
CA PRO A 208 6.09 -16.27 -14.40
C PRO A 208 7.51 -15.80 -14.73
N SER A 209 8.07 -16.29 -15.87
CA SER A 209 9.41 -15.88 -16.32
C SER A 209 9.51 -14.39 -16.67
N MET A 210 8.47 -13.80 -17.24
CA MET A 210 8.42 -12.34 -17.48
C MET A 210 8.33 -11.56 -16.17
N ILE A 211 7.54 -12.05 -15.22
CA ILE A 211 7.38 -11.44 -13.90
C ILE A 211 8.70 -11.45 -13.15
N VAL A 212 9.33 -12.62 -13.05
CA VAL A 212 10.62 -12.78 -12.37
C VAL A 212 11.70 -11.90 -13.00
N ARG A 213 11.81 -11.89 -14.33
CA ARG A 213 12.79 -11.06 -15.04
C ARG A 213 12.63 -9.57 -14.70
N GLU A 214 11.40 -9.08 -14.61
CA GLU A 214 11.16 -7.68 -14.27
C GLU A 214 11.49 -7.39 -12.81
N ILE A 215 11.18 -8.31 -11.89
CA ILE A 215 11.54 -8.18 -10.47
C ILE A 215 13.06 -8.18 -10.29
N LEU A 216 13.77 -9.13 -10.92
CA LEU A 216 15.23 -9.24 -10.84
C LEU A 216 15.93 -8.00 -11.38
N TYR A 217 15.42 -7.41 -12.48
CA TYR A 217 15.95 -6.15 -13.00
C TYR A 217 15.96 -5.05 -11.93
N TYR A 218 14.89 -4.87 -11.19
CA TYR A 218 14.83 -3.86 -10.14
C TYR A 218 15.51 -4.27 -8.83
N ALA A 219 15.69 -5.55 -8.61
CA ALA A 219 16.39 -6.05 -7.44
C ALA A 219 17.90 -5.75 -7.45
N GLU A 220 18.48 -5.43 -8.62
CA GLU A 220 19.86 -4.98 -8.76
C GLU A 220 20.13 -3.61 -8.12
N TYR A 221 19.08 -2.81 -7.85
CA TYR A 221 19.21 -1.50 -7.22
C TYR A 221 19.12 -1.64 -5.70
N ASP A 222 20.23 -1.43 -5.00
CA ASP A 222 20.28 -1.47 -3.53
C ASP A 222 19.43 -0.34 -2.89
N ASP A 223 19.26 0.78 -3.59
CA ASP A 223 18.42 1.89 -3.15
C ASP A 223 16.93 1.49 -3.02
N ILE A 224 16.47 0.50 -3.80
CA ILE A 224 15.10 -0.02 -3.70
C ILE A 224 15.03 -0.95 -2.49
N THR A 225 14.60 -0.41 -1.37
CA THR A 225 14.55 -1.14 -0.10
C THR A 225 13.40 -2.16 -0.04
N ASN A 226 12.36 -1.97 -0.85
CA ASN A 226 11.21 -2.88 -0.91
C ASN A 226 10.61 -2.99 -2.32
N ILE A 227 10.48 -4.21 -2.83
CA ILE A 227 9.82 -4.54 -4.09
C ILE A 227 8.46 -5.16 -3.76
N CYS A 228 7.40 -4.48 -4.16
CA CYS A 228 6.03 -4.89 -3.89
C CYS A 228 5.41 -5.60 -5.09
N LEU A 229 5.14 -6.90 -4.94
CA LEU A 229 4.45 -7.69 -5.94
C LEU A 229 2.95 -7.37 -5.88
N SER A 230 2.43 -6.73 -6.95
CA SER A 230 1.04 -6.23 -6.96
C SER A 230 0.15 -7.07 -7.87
N ASP A 231 -0.78 -7.81 -7.25
CA ASP A 231 -1.83 -8.58 -7.94
C ASP A 231 -2.95 -7.64 -8.39
N THR A 232 -2.70 -6.91 -9.47
CA THR A 232 -3.59 -5.85 -9.97
C THR A 232 -5.01 -6.33 -10.27
N CYS A 233 -5.14 -7.56 -10.77
CA CYS A 233 -6.44 -8.14 -11.15
C CYS A 233 -7.09 -8.96 -10.03
N GLY A 234 -6.39 -9.24 -8.92
CA GLY A 234 -6.88 -10.11 -7.87
C GLY A 234 -6.97 -11.57 -8.30
N THR A 235 -6.11 -12.01 -9.20
CA THR A 235 -6.16 -13.36 -9.82
C THR A 235 -4.90 -14.18 -9.58
N LEU A 236 -3.95 -13.69 -8.79
CA LEU A 236 -2.71 -14.39 -8.47
C LEU A 236 -3.03 -15.75 -7.84
N SER A 237 -2.63 -16.84 -8.49
CA SER A 237 -2.78 -18.19 -7.93
C SER A 237 -1.65 -18.54 -6.99
N VAL A 238 -1.92 -19.45 -6.06
CA VAL A 238 -0.93 -19.94 -5.08
C VAL A 238 0.27 -20.55 -5.78
N ASP A 239 0.05 -21.42 -6.77
CA ASP A 239 1.11 -22.13 -7.51
C ASP A 239 2.03 -21.15 -8.26
N ILE A 240 1.46 -20.16 -8.93
CA ILE A 240 2.24 -19.11 -9.63
C ILE A 240 3.03 -18.29 -8.64
N PHE A 241 2.42 -17.91 -7.52
CA PHE A 241 3.10 -17.13 -6.49
C PHE A 241 4.26 -17.92 -5.85
N GLU A 242 4.03 -19.18 -5.52
CA GLU A 242 5.06 -20.06 -4.96
C GLU A 242 6.21 -20.26 -5.95
N GLN A 243 5.91 -20.49 -7.23
CA GLN A 243 6.92 -20.58 -8.29
C GLN A 243 7.77 -19.30 -8.40
N ILE A 244 7.14 -18.13 -8.39
CA ILE A 244 7.85 -16.84 -8.40
C ILE A 244 8.75 -16.73 -7.17
N MET A 245 8.22 -17.00 -5.98
CA MET A 245 8.96 -16.92 -4.73
C MET A 245 10.19 -17.83 -4.72
N LEU A 246 10.03 -19.08 -5.12
CA LEU A 246 11.13 -20.05 -5.17
C LEU A 246 12.27 -19.55 -6.09
N ILE A 247 11.93 -19.02 -7.27
CA ILE A 247 12.95 -18.51 -8.19
C ILE A 247 13.65 -17.29 -7.58
N LEU A 248 12.91 -16.31 -7.02
CA LEU A 248 13.50 -15.12 -6.43
C LEU A 248 14.44 -15.45 -5.28
N LEU A 249 14.08 -16.42 -4.44
CA LEU A 249 14.92 -16.87 -3.34
C LEU A 249 16.18 -17.58 -3.82
N LEU A 250 16.09 -18.42 -4.89
CA LEU A 250 17.24 -19.07 -5.52
C LEU A 250 18.20 -18.05 -6.15
N GLU A 251 17.68 -16.93 -6.68
CA GLU A 251 18.47 -15.80 -7.19
C GLU A 251 19.03 -14.91 -6.07
N GLY A 252 18.82 -15.27 -4.80
CA GLY A 252 19.39 -14.58 -3.65
C GLY A 252 18.62 -13.36 -3.17
N ILE A 253 17.39 -13.14 -3.65
CA ILE A 253 16.58 -12.02 -3.17
C ILE A 253 16.12 -12.28 -1.74
N LEU A 254 16.46 -11.36 -0.85
CA LEU A 254 16.06 -11.47 0.56
C LEU A 254 14.55 -11.28 0.71
N PRO A 255 13.83 -12.16 1.43
CA PRO A 255 12.39 -12.01 1.68
C PRO A 255 12.01 -10.66 2.32
N SER A 256 12.90 -10.08 3.11
CA SER A 256 12.70 -8.77 3.74
C SER A 256 12.64 -7.61 2.73
N ARG A 257 13.17 -7.79 1.52
CA ARG A 257 13.05 -6.83 0.41
C ARG A 257 11.75 -6.98 -0.38
N LEU A 258 10.96 -8.00 -0.09
CA LEU A 258 9.70 -8.27 -0.81
C LEU A 258 8.50 -7.88 0.04
N SER A 259 7.46 -7.43 -0.62
CA SER A 259 6.14 -7.21 -0.04
C SER A 259 5.04 -7.59 -1.02
N LEU A 260 3.82 -7.68 -0.52
CA LEU A 260 2.68 -8.13 -1.31
C LEU A 260 1.52 -7.13 -1.22
N HIS A 261 0.98 -6.78 -2.39
CA HIS A 261 -0.22 -5.97 -2.53
C HIS A 261 -1.27 -6.78 -3.29
N LEU A 262 -2.27 -7.27 -2.57
CA LEU A 262 -3.31 -8.13 -3.12
C LEU A 262 -4.63 -7.40 -3.25
N HIS A 263 -5.32 -7.70 -4.35
CA HIS A 263 -6.74 -7.39 -4.50
C HIS A 263 -7.55 -8.68 -4.40
N CYS A 264 -8.73 -8.59 -3.81
CA CYS A 264 -9.63 -9.74 -3.65
C CYS A 264 -11.09 -9.31 -3.55
N ASN A 265 -11.98 -10.25 -3.75
CA ASN A 265 -13.37 -10.15 -3.34
C ASN A 265 -13.66 -11.18 -2.22
N SER A 266 -14.84 -11.07 -1.62
CA SER A 266 -15.19 -11.88 -0.44
C SER A 266 -15.22 -13.40 -0.70
N ASN A 267 -15.35 -13.81 -1.96
CA ASN A 267 -15.44 -15.22 -2.35
C ASN A 267 -14.06 -15.86 -2.58
N GLU A 268 -12.98 -15.08 -2.52
CA GLU A 268 -11.62 -15.52 -2.85
C GLU A 268 -10.70 -15.63 -1.63
N MET A 269 -11.25 -15.55 -0.42
CA MET A 269 -10.46 -15.53 0.81
C MET A 269 -9.63 -16.80 1.03
N GLU A 270 -10.08 -17.97 0.55
CA GLU A 270 -9.30 -19.20 0.62
C GLU A 270 -7.99 -19.10 -0.18
N ARG A 271 -8.06 -18.53 -1.40
CA ARG A 271 -6.89 -18.25 -2.25
C ARG A 271 -5.95 -17.27 -1.54
N VAL A 272 -6.48 -16.16 -1.02
CA VAL A 272 -5.70 -15.14 -0.28
C VAL A 272 -5.01 -15.75 0.93
N ASN A 273 -5.72 -16.52 1.74
CA ASN A 273 -5.17 -17.17 2.92
C ASN A 273 -4.02 -18.14 2.55
N SER A 274 -4.16 -18.86 1.46
CA SER A 274 -3.10 -19.75 0.97
C SER A 274 -1.87 -18.97 0.51
N ILE A 275 -2.03 -17.86 -0.20
CA ILE A 275 -0.91 -16.96 -0.58
C ILE A 275 -0.22 -16.38 0.66
N LEU A 276 -0.98 -15.94 1.67
CA LEU A 276 -0.41 -15.42 2.91
C LEU A 276 0.37 -16.49 3.69
N LYS A 277 -0.06 -17.76 3.66
CA LYS A 277 0.71 -18.88 4.22
C LYS A 277 2.04 -19.09 3.48
N VAL A 278 2.05 -19.01 2.15
CA VAL A 278 3.28 -19.04 1.35
C VAL A 278 4.20 -17.86 1.71
N CYS A 279 3.67 -16.65 1.88
CA CYS A 279 4.44 -15.51 2.37
C CYS A 279 5.14 -15.81 3.69
N MET A 280 4.39 -16.31 4.66
CA MET A 280 4.93 -16.64 5.99
C MET A 280 5.99 -17.73 5.92
N SER A 281 5.78 -18.79 5.12
CA SER A 281 6.73 -19.89 4.99
C SER A 281 8.06 -19.49 4.37
N HIS A 282 8.05 -18.47 3.48
CA HIS A 282 9.23 -17.93 2.84
C HIS A 282 9.81 -16.69 3.54
N GLY A 283 9.20 -16.20 4.62
CA GLY A 283 9.69 -15.07 5.40
C GLY A 283 9.35 -13.70 4.82
N VAL A 284 8.42 -13.61 3.85
CA VAL A 284 7.85 -12.34 3.39
C VAL A 284 6.82 -11.88 4.43
N THR A 285 7.11 -10.77 5.09
CA THR A 285 6.29 -10.30 6.21
C THR A 285 5.51 -9.03 5.92
N MET A 286 5.91 -8.23 4.93
CA MET A 286 5.22 -6.97 4.62
C MET A 286 4.06 -7.20 3.66
N VAL A 287 2.85 -6.77 4.08
CA VAL A 287 1.61 -6.89 3.30
C VAL A 287 0.84 -5.57 3.34
N ASP A 288 0.35 -5.15 2.17
CA ASP A 288 -0.46 -3.94 2.04
C ASP A 288 -1.90 -4.20 2.47
N VAL A 289 -2.47 -3.27 3.24
CA VAL A 289 -3.84 -3.35 3.77
C VAL A 289 -4.56 -2.01 3.67
N SER A 290 -5.88 -2.03 3.68
CA SER A 290 -6.70 -0.83 3.67
C SER A 290 -7.92 -0.94 4.60
N PHE A 291 -8.30 0.18 5.23
CA PHE A 291 -9.60 0.33 5.91
C PHE A 291 -10.76 0.51 4.94
N ILE A 292 -10.45 0.97 3.72
CA ILE A 292 -11.47 1.23 2.71
C ILE A 292 -11.61 -0.04 1.89
N GLU A 293 -12.81 -0.58 1.86
CA GLU A 293 -13.17 -1.72 0.99
C GLU A 293 -13.27 -1.25 -0.49
N SER A 294 -12.19 -0.66 -0.96
CA SER A 294 -12.00 -0.16 -2.32
C SER A 294 -10.52 -0.28 -2.66
N GLY A 295 -10.16 -0.15 -3.90
CA GLY A 295 -8.77 -0.18 -4.36
C GLY A 295 -8.70 -0.46 -5.84
N GLY A 296 -7.46 -0.63 -6.33
CA GLY A 296 -7.20 -0.96 -7.71
C GLY A 296 -7.19 0.23 -8.66
N CYS A 297 -6.70 -0.02 -9.87
CA CYS A 297 -6.45 1.02 -10.86
C CYS A 297 -7.71 1.40 -11.64
N SER A 298 -8.42 2.42 -11.18
CA SER A 298 -9.59 2.98 -11.88
C SER A 298 -9.29 3.55 -13.26
N VAL A 299 -8.02 3.81 -13.58
CA VAL A 299 -7.59 4.30 -14.89
C VAL A 299 -7.56 3.18 -15.93
N THR A 300 -7.26 1.95 -15.52
CA THR A 300 -7.03 0.81 -16.43
C THR A 300 -8.14 -0.23 -16.41
N MET A 301 -8.94 -0.26 -15.34
CA MET A 301 -9.99 -1.26 -15.13
C MET A 301 -11.37 -0.61 -15.08
N SER A 302 -12.41 -1.33 -15.57
CA SER A 302 -13.80 -0.95 -15.35
C SER A 302 -14.23 -1.24 -13.89
N GLU A 303 -15.20 -0.49 -13.38
CA GLU A 303 -15.69 -0.62 -11.99
C GLU A 303 -16.06 -2.08 -11.63
N GLU A 304 -16.63 -2.83 -12.57
CA GLU A 304 -17.04 -4.23 -12.38
C GLU A 304 -15.86 -5.20 -12.17
N LYS A 305 -14.65 -4.81 -12.62
CA LYS A 305 -13.44 -5.61 -12.53
C LYS A 305 -12.51 -5.18 -11.40
N ILE A 306 -12.83 -4.09 -10.72
CA ILE A 306 -12.03 -3.58 -9.61
C ILE A 306 -12.35 -4.40 -8.36
N ASN A 307 -11.36 -5.14 -7.89
CA ASN A 307 -11.39 -5.83 -6.61
C ASN A 307 -10.88 -4.90 -5.49
N ARG A 308 -11.35 -5.12 -4.26
CA ARG A 308 -10.93 -4.35 -3.10
C ARG A 308 -9.52 -4.72 -2.63
N ASN A 309 -8.87 -3.83 -1.93
CA ASN A 309 -7.65 -4.13 -1.16
C ASN A 309 -7.95 -5.14 -0.03
N LEU A 310 -6.93 -5.82 0.45
CA LEU A 310 -7.04 -6.58 1.69
C LEU A 310 -7.38 -5.65 2.85
N SER A 311 -8.32 -6.07 3.68
CA SER A 311 -8.62 -5.39 4.94
C SER A 311 -7.76 -5.96 6.08
N TYR A 312 -7.70 -5.22 7.16
CA TYR A 312 -7.11 -5.70 8.42
C TYR A 312 -7.78 -6.97 8.95
N LEU A 313 -9.07 -7.15 8.69
CA LEU A 313 -9.79 -8.35 9.10
C LEU A 313 -9.43 -9.55 8.26
N ASP A 314 -9.17 -9.38 6.97
CA ASP A 314 -8.71 -10.47 6.10
C ASP A 314 -7.40 -11.06 6.62
N ILE A 315 -6.45 -10.18 7.01
CA ILE A 315 -5.19 -10.63 7.63
C ILE A 315 -5.44 -11.35 8.95
N TYR A 316 -6.31 -10.80 9.82
CA TYR A 316 -6.64 -11.44 11.10
C TYR A 316 -7.28 -12.82 10.93
N ASP A 317 -8.23 -12.94 10.00
CA ASP A 317 -8.93 -14.20 9.76
C ASP A 317 -8.01 -15.25 9.15
N SER A 318 -7.00 -14.84 8.36
CA SER A 318 -5.97 -15.74 7.83
C SER A 318 -5.04 -16.34 8.91
N LEU A 319 -5.01 -15.75 10.10
CA LEU A 319 -4.17 -16.21 11.23
C LEU A 319 -4.92 -17.14 12.20
N LYS A 320 -6.19 -17.40 11.97
CA LYS A 320 -6.99 -18.38 12.75
C LYS A 320 -6.77 -19.79 12.23
#